data_fb76cdeb24ffb9557b50be09b4813bc0
#
_entry.id   fb76cdeb24ffb9557b50be09b4813bc0
#
_cell.length_a   1.000
_cell.length_b   1.000
_cell.length_c   1.000
_cell.angle_alpha   90.00
_cell.angle_beta   90.00
_cell.angle_gamma   90.00
#
_symmetry.space_group_name_H-M   'P 1'
#
loop_
_entity.id
_entity.type
_entity.pdbx_description
1 polymer ?
#
loop_
_entity_poly.entity_id
_entity_poly.type
_entity_poly.pdbx_seq_one_letter_code
_entity_poly.pdbx_strand_id
1 'polypeptide(L)'
;VSWLNIPGVGFRLQPSEFAKLSLIMLLAAMFSTAVFSVNKFFCLLLSGITVAIPLVLILKEPDFGSALILLPIYLAIVFCAGLKWRYIIFVSVTSTVGFGLIVANEVLKIRPFLKGYQLNRILAFLHPEDFLASTGYQPWQAYLAVASGGLTGKGIAEGTQNSLGFLPQMAANNDFIFSIIAEETGFIGCALIFLAYLLLLYSILRTAFLTDDPFGRYLCIGIAAIIFTHCFINIGMSIGLTPVTGLSLPFVRYGGSFFLMLMAACGLIQSVYRHRGDGKT
;
A
#
# COMPACT_ATOMS: atom_id res chain seq x y z
N VAL A 1 -12.44 16.60 -0.41
CA VAL A 1 -13.31 15.54 -0.95
C VAL A 1 -12.46 14.67 -1.87
N SER A 2 -12.00 13.52 -1.38
CA SER A 2 -11.07 12.62 -2.10
C SER A 2 -11.73 11.79 -3.22
N TRP A 3 -13.03 11.97 -3.47
CA TRP A 3 -13.79 11.19 -4.45
C TRP A 3 -14.49 12.10 -5.46
N LEU A 4 -14.25 11.85 -6.75
CA LEU A 4 -14.97 12.48 -7.85
C LEU A 4 -16.17 11.61 -8.25
N ASN A 5 -17.38 12.16 -8.17
CA ASN A 5 -18.58 11.50 -8.67
C ASN A 5 -18.73 11.78 -10.17
N ILE A 6 -18.81 10.74 -10.99
CA ILE A 6 -19.11 10.88 -12.40
C ILE A 6 -20.65 10.92 -12.55
N PRO A 7 -21.23 12.05 -13.00
CA PRO A 7 -22.67 12.17 -13.17
C PRO A 7 -23.17 11.13 -14.19
N GLY A 8 -24.25 10.42 -13.85
CA GLY A 8 -24.91 9.46 -14.75
C GLY A 8 -24.42 8.01 -14.68
N VAL A 9 -23.29 7.71 -14.07
CA VAL A 9 -22.72 6.33 -14.03
C VAL A 9 -22.72 5.73 -12.63
N GLY A 10 -23.00 6.52 -11.59
CA GLY A 10 -22.94 6.06 -10.18
C GLY A 10 -21.54 5.62 -9.72
N PHE A 11 -20.52 5.88 -10.55
CA PHE A 11 -19.14 5.48 -10.30
C PHE A 11 -18.38 6.61 -9.60
N ARG A 12 -17.68 6.24 -8.52
CA ARG A 12 -16.82 7.16 -7.77
C ARG A 12 -15.37 6.87 -8.10
N LEU A 13 -14.68 7.90 -8.61
CA LEU A 13 -13.27 7.82 -8.96
C LEU A 13 -12.43 8.51 -7.90
N GLN A 14 -11.40 7.81 -7.42
CA GLN A 14 -10.42 8.35 -6.48
C GLN A 14 -9.14 8.74 -7.26
N PRO A 15 -8.85 10.03 -7.43
CA PRO A 15 -7.70 10.49 -8.23
C PRO A 15 -6.35 10.01 -7.69
N SER A 16 -6.21 9.85 -6.37
CA SER A 16 -4.97 9.37 -5.74
C SER A 16 -4.56 7.98 -6.21
N GLU A 17 -5.51 7.11 -6.62
CA GLU A 17 -5.19 5.78 -7.16
C GLU A 17 -4.46 5.89 -8.51
N PHE A 18 -4.98 6.71 -9.40
CA PHE A 18 -4.36 6.94 -10.71
C PHE A 18 -3.06 7.75 -10.61
N ALA A 19 -2.97 8.66 -9.63
CA ALA A 19 -1.76 9.42 -9.38
C ALA A 19 -0.57 8.50 -9.03
N LYS A 20 -0.79 7.41 -8.29
CA LYS A 20 0.25 6.41 -7.99
C LYS A 20 0.79 5.76 -9.27
N LEU A 21 -0.10 5.32 -10.16
CA LEU A 21 0.31 4.71 -11.42
C LEU A 21 1.03 5.71 -12.34
N SER A 22 0.50 6.93 -12.44
CA SER A 22 1.13 8.01 -13.22
C SER A 22 2.51 8.36 -12.69
N LEU A 23 2.68 8.38 -11.36
CA LEU A 23 3.98 8.61 -10.72
C LEU A 23 4.99 7.51 -11.07
N ILE A 24 4.56 6.23 -11.06
CA ILE A 24 5.42 5.12 -11.48
C ILE A 24 5.87 5.29 -12.92
N MET A 25 4.94 5.60 -13.83
CA MET A 25 5.26 5.83 -15.25
C MET A 25 6.24 6.99 -15.43
N LEU A 26 6.04 8.09 -14.70
CA LEU A 26 6.92 9.25 -14.76
C LEU A 26 8.31 8.94 -14.21
N LEU A 27 8.42 8.29 -13.07
CA LEU A 27 9.71 7.88 -12.50
C LEU A 27 10.42 6.87 -13.41
N ALA A 28 9.69 5.90 -13.96
CA ALA A 28 10.24 4.95 -14.92
C ALA A 28 10.80 5.65 -16.15
N ALA A 29 10.07 6.62 -16.71
CA ALA A 29 10.52 7.42 -17.83
C ALA A 29 11.76 8.27 -17.49
N MET A 30 11.79 8.90 -16.31
CA MET A 30 12.94 9.69 -15.86
C MET A 30 14.19 8.81 -15.76
N PHE A 31 14.13 7.67 -15.06
CA PHE A 31 15.31 6.83 -14.82
C PHE A 31 15.69 5.94 -16.03
N SER A 32 14.83 5.78 -17.03
CA SER A 32 15.16 5.07 -18.28
C SER A 32 16.06 5.87 -19.22
N THR A 33 16.14 7.19 -19.04
CA THR A 33 16.97 8.05 -19.88
C THR A 33 18.44 8.02 -19.44
N ALA A 34 19.37 7.89 -20.38
CA ALA A 34 20.81 7.84 -20.09
C ALA A 34 21.35 9.10 -19.39
N VAL A 35 20.68 10.23 -19.56
CA VAL A 35 21.06 11.53 -18.95
C VAL A 35 20.74 11.56 -17.45
N PHE A 36 19.68 10.83 -17.03
CA PHE A 36 19.16 10.84 -15.68
C PHE A 36 19.77 9.71 -14.85
N SER A 37 20.79 10.03 -14.07
CA SER A 37 21.51 9.05 -13.25
C SER A 37 21.25 9.26 -11.78
N VAL A 38 20.96 8.19 -11.06
CA VAL A 38 20.76 8.16 -9.59
C VAL A 38 21.97 8.66 -8.82
N ASN A 39 23.16 8.55 -9.42
CA ASN A 39 24.43 9.01 -8.81
C ASN A 39 24.61 10.52 -8.85
N LYS A 40 23.81 11.25 -9.64
CA LYS A 40 23.82 12.70 -9.70
C LYS A 40 22.84 13.26 -8.66
N PHE A 41 23.33 14.05 -7.73
CA PHE A 41 22.51 14.67 -6.68
C PHE A 41 21.30 15.43 -7.24
N PHE A 42 21.49 16.17 -8.33
CA PHE A 42 20.41 16.93 -8.97
C PHE A 42 19.28 16.03 -9.51
N CYS A 43 19.62 14.88 -10.11
CA CYS A 43 18.63 13.92 -10.59
C CYS A 43 17.84 13.30 -9.45
N LEU A 44 18.53 12.95 -8.36
CA LEU A 44 17.90 12.42 -7.15
C LEU A 44 16.97 13.47 -6.50
N LEU A 45 17.42 14.72 -6.41
CA LEU A 45 16.61 15.83 -5.90
C LEU A 45 15.36 16.05 -6.76
N LEU A 46 15.51 16.08 -8.09
CA LEU A 46 14.39 16.30 -9.01
C LEU A 46 13.36 15.16 -8.92
N SER A 47 13.80 13.90 -8.88
CA SER A 47 12.90 12.76 -8.68
C SER A 47 12.23 12.80 -7.31
N GLY A 48 12.92 13.22 -6.26
CA GLY A 48 12.34 13.45 -4.94
C GLY A 48 11.26 14.53 -4.94
N ILE A 49 11.48 15.65 -5.62
CA ILE A 49 10.47 16.72 -5.80
C ILE A 49 9.26 16.18 -6.55
N THR A 50 9.48 15.38 -7.60
CA THR A 50 8.40 14.75 -8.37
C THR A 50 7.48 13.90 -7.48
N VAL A 51 8.03 13.19 -6.50
CA VAL A 51 7.26 12.41 -5.52
C VAL A 51 6.64 13.31 -4.44
N ALA A 52 7.35 14.36 -4.02
CA ALA A 52 6.89 15.25 -2.97
C ALA A 52 5.62 16.02 -3.36
N ILE A 53 5.46 16.37 -4.62
CA ILE A 53 4.26 17.09 -5.11
C ILE A 53 2.99 16.29 -4.85
N PRO A 54 2.80 15.06 -5.39
CA PRO A 54 1.60 14.26 -5.10
C PRO A 54 1.51 13.87 -3.62
N LEU A 55 2.61 13.63 -2.95
CA LEU A 55 2.64 13.35 -1.51
C LEU A 55 1.97 14.47 -0.70
N VAL A 56 2.40 15.71 -0.91
CA VAL A 56 1.84 16.88 -0.20
C VAL A 56 0.37 17.09 -0.56
N LEU A 57 -0.02 16.91 -1.83
CA LEU A 57 -1.41 17.05 -2.25
C LEU A 57 -2.31 16.00 -1.58
N ILE A 58 -1.89 14.74 -1.52
CA ILE A 58 -2.64 13.64 -0.88
C ILE A 58 -2.71 13.86 0.64
N LEU A 59 -1.64 14.31 1.29
CA LEU A 59 -1.65 14.62 2.72
C LEU A 59 -2.60 15.76 3.07
N LYS A 60 -2.85 16.73 2.17
CA LYS A 60 -3.86 17.77 2.36
C LYS A 60 -5.28 17.21 2.33
N GLU A 61 -5.50 16.09 1.68
CA GLU A 61 -6.81 15.41 1.58
C GLU A 61 -7.07 14.38 2.69
N PRO A 62 -6.49 14.47 3.85
CA PRO A 62 -6.29 13.53 4.95
C PRO A 62 -6.27 12.03 4.58
N ASP A 63 -5.72 11.69 3.42
CA ASP A 63 -5.52 10.30 2.98
C ASP A 63 -4.07 9.86 3.29
N PHE A 64 -3.84 9.56 4.56
CA PHE A 64 -2.52 9.14 5.04
C PHE A 64 -2.08 7.80 4.44
N GLY A 65 -3.03 6.88 4.22
CA GLY A 65 -2.74 5.56 3.64
C GLY A 65 -2.16 5.67 2.23
N SER A 66 -2.82 6.40 1.33
CA SER A 66 -2.34 6.60 -0.05
C SER A 66 -1.01 7.35 -0.09
N ALA A 67 -0.78 8.31 0.81
CA ALA A 67 0.49 9.01 0.90
C ALA A 67 1.66 8.10 1.29
N LEU A 68 1.43 7.17 2.23
CA LEU A 68 2.44 6.25 2.73
C LEU A 68 2.99 5.31 1.63
N ILE A 69 2.17 4.97 0.62
CA ILE A 69 2.57 4.06 -0.48
C ILE A 69 3.59 4.71 -1.43
N LEU A 70 3.57 6.04 -1.58
CA LEU A 70 4.45 6.72 -2.53
C LEU A 70 5.93 6.54 -2.19
N LEU A 71 6.27 6.45 -0.90
CA LEU A 71 7.65 6.29 -0.46
C LEU A 71 8.24 4.91 -0.82
N PRO A 72 7.59 3.76 -0.53
CA PRO A 72 8.05 2.45 -0.99
C PRO A 72 8.18 2.34 -2.51
N ILE A 73 7.24 2.93 -3.28
CA ILE A 73 7.32 2.98 -4.75
C ILE A 73 8.61 3.68 -5.18
N TYR A 74 8.86 4.88 -4.65
CA TYR A 74 10.04 5.67 -4.97
C TYR A 74 11.32 4.92 -4.62
N LEU A 75 11.41 4.39 -3.40
CA LEU A 75 12.59 3.66 -2.93
C LEU A 75 12.86 2.40 -3.77
N ALA A 76 11.83 1.66 -4.17
CA ALA A 76 11.99 0.47 -5.01
C ALA A 76 12.55 0.82 -6.39
N ILE A 77 12.02 1.86 -7.05
CA ILE A 77 12.46 2.29 -8.37
C ILE A 77 13.89 2.83 -8.30
N VAL A 78 14.20 3.70 -7.33
CA VAL A 78 15.52 4.31 -7.18
C VAL A 78 16.58 3.27 -6.81
N PHE A 79 16.22 2.26 -6.02
CA PHE A 79 17.09 1.12 -5.72
C PHE A 79 17.43 0.33 -6.99
N CYS A 80 16.42 0.01 -7.79
CA CYS A 80 16.62 -0.69 -9.05
C CYS A 80 17.41 0.13 -10.08
N ALA A 81 17.28 1.46 -10.03
CA ALA A 81 18.05 2.39 -10.84
C ALA A 81 19.54 2.47 -10.43
N GLY A 82 19.95 1.76 -9.37
CA GLY A 82 21.34 1.63 -8.95
C GLY A 82 21.76 2.48 -7.76
N LEU A 83 20.80 3.00 -6.97
CA LEU A 83 21.14 3.67 -5.71
C LEU A 83 21.75 2.66 -4.74
N LYS A 84 22.90 3.00 -4.16
CA LYS A 84 23.56 2.13 -3.19
C LYS A 84 22.64 1.89 -1.98
N TRP A 85 22.49 0.65 -1.57
CA TRP A 85 21.64 0.20 -0.47
C TRP A 85 21.85 0.96 0.86
N ARG A 86 23.07 1.46 1.10
CA ARG A 86 23.42 2.29 2.27
C ARG A 86 22.56 3.57 2.37
N TYR A 87 22.25 4.22 1.23
CA TYR A 87 21.41 5.42 1.23
C TYR A 87 19.95 5.08 1.52
N ILE A 88 19.47 3.93 1.05
CA ILE A 88 18.12 3.45 1.35
C ILE A 88 17.97 3.16 2.83
N ILE A 89 18.92 2.43 3.42
CA ILE A 89 18.94 2.19 4.86
C ILE A 89 19.00 3.50 5.62
N PHE A 90 19.87 4.41 5.22
CA PHE A 90 20.00 5.72 5.87
C PHE A 90 18.66 6.48 5.85
N VAL A 91 18.00 6.58 4.71
CA VAL A 91 16.68 7.23 4.57
C VAL A 91 15.63 6.50 5.38
N SER A 92 15.57 5.17 5.32
CA SER A 92 14.60 4.38 6.08
C SER A 92 14.78 4.53 7.59
N VAL A 93 16.01 4.42 8.08
CA VAL A 93 16.32 4.60 9.50
C VAL A 93 16.01 6.02 9.96
N THR A 94 16.44 7.04 9.18
CA THR A 94 16.18 8.44 9.51
C THR A 94 14.67 8.73 9.54
N SER A 95 13.90 8.20 8.60
CA SER A 95 12.45 8.35 8.55
C SER A 95 11.78 7.66 9.76
N THR A 96 12.21 6.45 10.11
CA THR A 96 11.67 5.70 11.26
C THR A 96 11.99 6.41 12.59
N VAL A 97 13.24 6.84 12.76
CA VAL A 97 13.66 7.60 13.95
C VAL A 97 12.94 8.95 14.01
N GLY A 98 12.84 9.68 12.90
CA GLY A 98 12.09 10.94 12.83
C GLY A 98 10.62 10.77 13.18
N PHE A 99 9.97 9.72 12.66
CA PHE A 99 8.60 9.39 13.02
C PHE A 99 8.47 9.02 14.50
N GLY A 100 9.38 8.21 15.04
CA GLY A 100 9.41 7.85 16.46
C GLY A 100 9.58 9.07 17.37
N LEU A 101 10.42 10.03 16.99
CA LEU A 101 10.59 11.30 17.72
C LEU A 101 9.32 12.16 17.68
N ILE A 102 8.62 12.22 16.54
CA ILE A 102 7.33 12.93 16.45
C ILE A 102 6.31 12.29 17.40
N VAL A 103 6.19 10.96 17.36
CA VAL A 103 5.27 10.24 18.26
C VAL A 103 5.64 10.45 19.73
N ALA A 104 6.93 10.34 20.08
CA ALA A 104 7.39 10.58 21.44
C ALA A 104 7.10 12.01 21.91
N ASN A 105 7.30 13.01 21.06
CA ASN A 105 6.97 14.41 21.35
C ASN A 105 5.46 14.64 21.61
N GLU A 106 4.60 13.96 20.86
CA GLU A 106 3.15 14.01 21.06
C GLU A 106 2.72 13.33 22.37
N VAL A 107 3.26 12.13 22.65
CA VAL A 107 2.99 11.37 23.89
C VAL A 107 3.43 12.18 25.10
N LEU A 108 4.59 12.83 25.02
CA LEU A 108 5.13 13.70 26.08
C LEU A 108 4.45 15.08 26.14
N LYS A 109 3.50 15.38 25.23
CA LYS A 109 2.73 16.64 25.15
C LYS A 109 3.63 17.91 25.08
N ILE A 110 4.80 17.81 24.45
CA ILE A 110 5.75 18.93 24.36
C ILE A 110 5.25 19.97 23.34
N ARG A 111 4.93 19.53 22.12
CA ARG A 111 4.33 20.38 21.07
C ARG A 111 3.42 19.54 20.17
N PRO A 112 2.13 19.90 19.99
CA PRO A 112 1.24 19.13 19.12
C PRO A 112 1.58 19.38 17.63
N PHE A 113 2.14 18.39 16.96
CA PHE A 113 2.38 18.38 15.51
C PHE A 113 1.30 17.60 14.76
N LEU A 114 0.76 16.54 15.39
CA LEU A 114 -0.23 15.67 14.78
C LEU A 114 -1.64 16.17 15.07
N LYS A 115 -2.55 16.00 14.11
CA LYS A 115 -3.97 16.20 14.37
C LYS A 115 -4.47 15.12 15.33
N GLY A 116 -5.39 15.45 16.23
CA GLY A 116 -5.85 14.53 17.28
C GLY A 116 -6.28 13.15 16.76
N TYR A 117 -6.91 13.06 15.55
CA TYR A 117 -7.31 11.78 14.98
C TYR A 117 -6.11 10.91 14.54
N GLN A 118 -4.98 11.52 14.14
CA GLN A 118 -3.76 10.80 13.74
C GLN A 118 -3.08 10.23 14.98
N LEU A 119 -2.98 11.04 16.02
CA LEU A 119 -2.45 10.61 17.31
C LEU A 119 -3.27 9.45 17.90
N ASN A 120 -4.61 9.57 17.89
CA ASN A 120 -5.50 8.52 18.40
C ASN A 120 -5.32 7.18 17.64
N ARG A 121 -5.05 7.20 16.33
CA ARG A 121 -4.75 5.96 15.58
C ARG A 121 -3.44 5.32 16.00
N ILE A 122 -2.41 6.13 16.28
CA ILE A 122 -1.11 5.63 16.74
C ILE A 122 -1.23 5.09 18.16
N LEU A 123 -1.90 5.81 19.05
CA LEU A 123 -2.13 5.37 20.42
C LEU A 123 -3.01 4.12 20.50
N ALA A 124 -4.06 4.04 19.69
CA ALA A 124 -4.90 2.85 19.58
C ALA A 124 -4.15 1.63 19.00
N PHE A 125 -3.08 1.85 18.24
CA PHE A 125 -2.19 0.77 17.80
C PHE A 125 -1.24 0.31 18.90
N LEU A 126 -0.72 1.24 19.71
CA LEU A 126 0.22 0.93 20.82
C LEU A 126 -0.49 0.36 22.06
N HIS A 127 -1.68 0.86 22.37
CA HIS A 127 -2.49 0.50 23.53
C HIS A 127 -3.95 0.31 23.10
N PRO A 128 -4.27 -0.78 22.36
CA PRO A 128 -5.62 -0.99 21.83
C PRO A 128 -6.69 -1.11 22.91
N GLU A 129 -6.33 -1.62 24.10
CA GLU A 129 -7.21 -1.78 25.26
C GLU A 129 -7.81 -0.45 25.75
N ASP A 130 -7.07 0.65 25.66
CA ASP A 130 -7.51 1.96 26.12
C ASP A 130 -8.49 2.64 25.14
N PHE A 131 -8.56 2.14 23.91
CA PHE A 131 -9.32 2.72 22.80
C PHE A 131 -10.44 1.81 22.26
N LEU A 132 -10.82 0.76 23.01
CA LEU A 132 -11.87 -0.19 22.58
C LEU A 132 -13.26 0.44 22.37
N ALA A 133 -13.54 1.57 23.05
CA ALA A 133 -14.79 2.30 22.85
C ALA A 133 -14.74 3.29 21.65
N SER A 134 -13.62 3.38 20.93
CA SER A 134 -13.40 4.38 19.86
C SER A 134 -12.60 3.84 18.67
N THR A 135 -11.46 4.44 18.37
CA THR A 135 -10.62 4.13 17.19
C THR A 135 -9.96 2.75 17.24
N GLY A 136 -9.82 2.14 18.41
CA GLY A 136 -9.25 0.80 18.60
C GLY A 136 -10.26 -0.35 18.41
N TYR A 137 -11.57 -0.06 18.40
CA TYR A 137 -12.61 -1.09 18.32
C TYR A 137 -12.50 -1.96 17.05
N GLN A 138 -12.48 -1.32 15.87
CA GLN A 138 -12.44 -2.03 14.59
C GLN A 138 -11.18 -2.91 14.42
N PRO A 139 -9.95 -2.40 14.65
CA PRO A 139 -8.76 -3.23 14.57
C PRO A 139 -8.76 -4.37 15.59
N TRP A 140 -9.29 -4.14 16.79
CA TRP A 140 -9.42 -5.20 17.80
C TRP A 140 -10.36 -6.32 17.36
N GLN A 141 -11.53 -5.99 16.84
CA GLN A 141 -12.47 -6.97 16.30
C GLN A 141 -11.89 -7.72 15.08
N ALA A 142 -11.15 -7.01 14.23
CA ALA A 142 -10.44 -7.63 13.10
C ALA A 142 -9.38 -8.64 13.57
N TYR A 143 -8.61 -8.28 14.60
CA TYR A 143 -7.64 -9.19 15.22
C TYR A 143 -8.31 -10.43 15.83
N LEU A 144 -9.42 -10.24 16.55
CA LEU A 144 -10.20 -11.35 17.12
C LEU A 144 -10.78 -12.26 16.02
N ALA A 145 -11.23 -11.70 14.89
CA ALA A 145 -11.68 -12.47 13.74
C ALA A 145 -10.57 -13.40 13.23
N VAL A 146 -9.37 -12.85 12.98
CA VAL A 146 -8.21 -13.65 12.55
C VAL A 146 -7.87 -14.74 13.57
N ALA A 147 -7.81 -14.40 14.87
CA ALA A 147 -7.48 -15.34 15.93
C ALA A 147 -8.51 -16.47 16.05
N SER A 148 -9.79 -16.17 15.78
CA SER A 148 -10.89 -17.15 15.89
C SER A 148 -10.99 -18.12 14.72
N GLY A 149 -10.31 -17.85 13.59
CA GLY A 149 -10.39 -18.68 12.39
C GLY A 149 -9.65 -20.03 12.51
N GLY A 150 -8.66 -20.16 13.38
CA GLY A 150 -7.92 -21.40 13.54
C GLY A 150 -7.28 -21.90 12.24
N LEU A 151 -7.16 -23.22 12.06
CA LEU A 151 -6.53 -23.82 10.89
C LEU A 151 -7.46 -23.84 9.66
N THR A 152 -8.72 -24.22 9.82
CA THR A 152 -9.68 -24.48 8.72
C THR A 152 -10.76 -23.43 8.58
N GLY A 153 -10.81 -22.46 9.50
CA GLY A 153 -11.89 -21.47 9.54
C GLY A 153 -13.17 -22.00 10.17
N LYS A 154 -14.16 -21.11 10.29
CA LYS A 154 -15.52 -21.42 10.79
C LYS A 154 -16.45 -21.91 9.69
N GLY A 155 -16.13 -21.67 8.42
CA GLY A 155 -16.98 -21.91 7.26
C GLY A 155 -17.32 -20.61 6.53
N ILE A 156 -17.55 -20.71 5.21
CA ILE A 156 -17.90 -19.57 4.36
C ILE A 156 -19.27 -19.04 4.79
N ALA A 157 -19.36 -17.74 5.05
CA ALA A 157 -20.53 -17.02 5.56
C ALA A 157 -20.95 -17.41 7.01
N GLU A 158 -20.14 -18.20 7.73
CA GLU A 158 -20.37 -18.57 9.14
C GLU A 158 -19.50 -17.76 10.11
N GLY A 159 -18.78 -16.76 9.62
CA GLY A 159 -17.98 -15.84 10.41
C GLY A 159 -18.85 -15.05 11.40
N THR A 160 -18.55 -15.15 12.69
CA THR A 160 -19.35 -14.52 13.76
C THR A 160 -19.14 -13.02 13.84
N GLN A 161 -17.94 -12.52 13.53
CA GLN A 161 -17.61 -11.09 13.64
C GLN A 161 -18.38 -10.24 12.64
N ASN A 162 -18.59 -10.76 11.42
CA ASN A 162 -19.37 -10.09 10.38
C ASN A 162 -20.87 -10.32 10.57
N SER A 163 -21.31 -11.55 10.86
CA SER A 163 -22.73 -11.91 10.98
C SER A 163 -23.42 -11.27 12.19
N LEU A 164 -22.71 -11.10 13.30
CA LEU A 164 -23.20 -10.44 14.52
C LEU A 164 -23.02 -8.92 14.50
N GLY A 165 -22.43 -8.36 13.43
CA GLY A 165 -22.25 -6.91 13.28
C GLY A 165 -21.21 -6.27 14.18
N PHE A 166 -20.32 -7.07 14.80
CA PHE A 166 -19.19 -6.53 15.58
C PHE A 166 -18.21 -5.72 14.71
N LEU A 167 -18.00 -6.15 13.46
CA LEU A 167 -17.32 -5.36 12.45
C LEU A 167 -18.36 -4.67 11.55
N PRO A 168 -18.41 -3.31 11.51
CA PRO A 168 -19.32 -2.62 10.60
C PRO A 168 -19.10 -3.08 9.15
N GLN A 169 -20.15 -3.43 8.44
CA GLN A 169 -20.08 -4.03 7.09
C GLN A 169 -19.22 -3.21 6.11
N MET A 170 -19.26 -1.88 6.20
CA MET A 170 -18.40 -1.03 5.37
C MET A 170 -16.91 -1.20 5.66
N ALA A 171 -16.52 -1.37 6.92
CA ALA A 171 -15.11 -1.58 7.30
C ALA A 171 -14.69 -3.02 7.02
N ALA A 172 -15.56 -3.97 7.32
CA ALA A 172 -15.38 -5.39 7.09
C ALA A 172 -15.07 -5.71 5.63
N ASN A 173 -15.95 -5.28 4.71
CA ASN A 173 -15.83 -5.56 3.28
C ASN A 173 -14.76 -4.73 2.56
N ASN A 174 -14.21 -3.73 3.22
CA ASN A 174 -13.22 -2.84 2.64
C ASN A 174 -11.83 -3.04 3.26
N ASP A 175 -11.62 -2.46 4.42
CA ASP A 175 -10.28 -2.34 4.99
C ASP A 175 -9.84 -3.61 5.72
N PHE A 176 -10.79 -4.36 6.30
CA PHE A 176 -10.54 -5.57 7.06
C PHE A 176 -11.02 -6.87 6.38
N ILE A 177 -11.10 -6.85 5.04
CA ILE A 177 -11.54 -8.04 4.27
C ILE A 177 -10.67 -9.27 4.55
N PHE A 178 -9.37 -9.09 4.79
CA PHE A 178 -8.47 -10.18 5.17
C PHE A 178 -8.89 -10.85 6.48
N SER A 179 -9.36 -10.09 7.46
CA SER A 179 -9.82 -10.65 8.75
C SER A 179 -11.04 -11.53 8.60
N ILE A 180 -11.98 -11.16 7.70
CA ILE A 180 -13.15 -11.98 7.40
C ILE A 180 -12.73 -13.28 6.73
N ILE A 181 -11.87 -13.20 5.72
CA ILE A 181 -11.34 -14.38 5.04
C ILE A 181 -10.63 -15.30 6.03
N ALA A 182 -9.82 -14.71 6.94
CA ALA A 182 -9.15 -15.48 7.97
C ALA A 182 -10.11 -16.17 8.94
N GLU A 183 -11.22 -15.52 9.32
CA GLU A 183 -12.25 -16.11 10.17
C GLU A 183 -12.97 -17.27 9.47
N GLU A 184 -13.33 -17.08 8.20
CA GLU A 184 -14.13 -18.05 7.43
C GLU A 184 -13.31 -19.23 6.91
N THR A 185 -12.08 -19.00 6.43
CA THR A 185 -11.25 -20.02 5.76
C THR A 185 -10.04 -20.47 6.56
N GLY A 186 -9.77 -19.81 7.69
CA GLY A 186 -8.67 -20.11 8.60
C GLY A 186 -7.29 -19.87 7.99
N PHE A 187 -6.29 -20.45 8.63
CA PHE A 187 -4.90 -20.34 8.21
C PHE A 187 -4.66 -20.88 6.78
N ILE A 188 -5.35 -21.96 6.39
CA ILE A 188 -5.18 -22.58 5.05
C ILE A 188 -5.62 -21.59 3.97
N GLY A 189 -6.79 -20.95 4.11
CA GLY A 189 -7.26 -19.95 3.15
C GLY A 189 -6.34 -18.73 3.07
N CYS A 190 -5.88 -18.22 4.21
CA CYS A 190 -4.90 -17.13 4.27
C CYS A 190 -3.58 -17.50 3.58
N ALA A 191 -3.08 -18.73 3.80
CA ALA A 191 -1.86 -19.22 3.17
C ALA A 191 -1.99 -19.30 1.64
N LEU A 192 -3.15 -19.74 1.14
CA LEU A 192 -3.43 -19.78 -0.31
C LEU A 192 -3.45 -18.37 -0.92
N ILE A 193 -4.08 -17.41 -0.26
CA ILE A 193 -4.08 -16.01 -0.71
C ILE A 193 -2.66 -15.45 -0.70
N PHE A 194 -1.91 -15.68 0.36
CA PHE A 194 -0.52 -15.25 0.45
C PHE A 194 0.35 -15.86 -0.65
N LEU A 195 0.19 -17.15 -0.91
CA LEU A 195 0.87 -17.84 -2.01
C LEU A 195 0.50 -17.23 -3.38
N ALA A 196 -0.78 -16.91 -3.60
CA ALA A 196 -1.22 -16.26 -4.84
C ALA A 196 -0.55 -14.88 -5.04
N TYR A 197 -0.43 -14.07 -3.98
CA TYR A 197 0.33 -12.82 -4.05
C TYR A 197 1.82 -13.03 -4.29
N LEU A 198 2.44 -14.02 -3.67
CA LEU A 198 3.85 -14.36 -3.92
C LEU A 198 4.08 -14.76 -5.39
N LEU A 199 3.20 -15.57 -5.96
CA LEU A 199 3.27 -15.97 -7.37
C LEU A 199 3.07 -14.78 -8.32
N LEU A 200 2.12 -13.87 -7.98
CA LEU A 200 1.91 -12.64 -8.74
C LEU A 200 3.14 -11.76 -8.72
N LEU A 201 3.68 -11.47 -7.54
CA LEU A 201 4.88 -10.66 -7.37
C LEU A 201 6.09 -11.29 -8.05
N TYR A 202 6.26 -12.61 -7.93
CA TYR A 202 7.30 -13.35 -8.64
C TYR A 202 7.18 -13.18 -10.16
N SER A 203 5.97 -13.31 -10.72
CA SER A 203 5.72 -13.12 -12.15
C SER A 203 6.06 -11.71 -12.62
N ILE A 204 5.67 -10.68 -11.85
CA ILE A 204 5.98 -9.28 -12.17
C ILE A 204 7.49 -9.02 -12.10
N LEU A 205 8.16 -9.47 -11.05
CA LEU A 205 9.60 -9.31 -10.89
C LEU A 205 10.37 -10.07 -11.96
N ARG A 206 9.94 -11.29 -12.28
CA ARG A 206 10.52 -12.07 -13.40
C ARG A 206 10.42 -11.31 -14.72
N THR A 207 9.29 -10.67 -15.00
CA THR A 207 9.12 -9.80 -16.18
C THR A 207 10.08 -8.63 -16.15
N ALA A 208 10.25 -7.98 -15.00
CA ALA A 208 11.19 -6.88 -14.82
C ALA A 208 12.65 -7.28 -15.09
N PHE A 209 13.04 -8.51 -14.69
CA PHE A 209 14.41 -9.01 -14.92
C PHE A 209 14.64 -9.52 -16.34
N LEU A 210 13.59 -9.96 -17.04
CA LEU A 210 13.70 -10.48 -18.39
C LEU A 210 13.64 -9.40 -19.48
N THR A 211 13.18 -8.19 -19.16
CA THR A 211 13.12 -7.10 -20.12
C THR A 211 14.45 -6.36 -20.25
N ASP A 212 14.87 -6.11 -21.49
CA ASP A 212 16.06 -5.31 -21.79
C ASP A 212 15.75 -3.80 -21.70
N ASP A 213 14.49 -3.40 -21.85
CA ASP A 213 14.06 -2.01 -21.77
C ASP A 213 14.06 -1.51 -20.30
N PRO A 214 14.87 -0.46 -19.97
CA PRO A 214 14.90 0.10 -18.63
C PRO A 214 13.55 0.68 -18.17
N PHE A 215 12.77 1.28 -19.09
CA PHE A 215 11.46 1.83 -18.76
C PHE A 215 10.51 0.72 -18.28
N GLY A 216 10.41 -0.36 -19.04
CA GLY A 216 9.58 -1.51 -18.69
C GLY A 216 10.01 -2.16 -17.38
N ARG A 217 11.32 -2.22 -17.13
CA ARG A 217 11.89 -2.74 -15.87
C ARG A 217 11.43 -1.92 -14.67
N TYR A 218 11.62 -0.60 -14.68
CA TYR A 218 11.24 0.29 -13.57
C TYR A 218 9.72 0.35 -13.37
N LEU A 219 8.97 0.28 -14.47
CA LEU A 219 7.51 0.21 -14.44
C LEU A 219 7.03 -1.04 -13.67
N CYS A 220 7.55 -2.22 -14.01
CA CYS A 220 7.20 -3.46 -13.34
C CYS A 220 7.58 -3.43 -11.85
N ILE A 221 8.75 -2.89 -11.50
CA ILE A 221 9.20 -2.77 -10.11
C ILE A 221 8.30 -1.82 -9.32
N GLY A 222 7.93 -0.67 -9.90
CA GLY A 222 6.99 0.25 -9.25
C GLY A 222 5.62 -0.36 -8.99
N ILE A 223 5.10 -1.14 -9.96
CA ILE A 223 3.82 -1.86 -9.80
C ILE A 223 3.95 -2.99 -8.75
N ALA A 224 5.06 -3.74 -8.74
CA ALA A 224 5.31 -4.73 -7.70
C ALA A 224 5.35 -4.08 -6.31
N ALA A 225 5.98 -2.91 -6.19
CA ALA A 225 6.05 -2.16 -4.93
C ALA A 225 4.67 -1.70 -4.44
N ILE A 226 3.76 -1.25 -5.33
CA ILE A 226 2.37 -0.93 -4.95
C ILE A 226 1.70 -2.17 -4.37
N ILE A 227 1.68 -3.29 -5.12
CA ILE A 227 0.98 -4.51 -4.73
C ILE A 227 1.54 -5.03 -3.41
N PHE A 228 2.86 -5.12 -3.29
CA PHE A 228 3.52 -5.57 -2.06
C PHE A 228 3.15 -4.70 -0.85
N THR A 229 3.22 -3.37 -1.01
CA THR A 229 2.94 -2.43 0.09
C THR A 229 1.49 -2.50 0.54
N HIS A 230 0.54 -2.57 -0.41
CA HIS A 230 -0.87 -2.75 -0.09
C HIS A 230 -1.13 -4.06 0.66
N CYS A 231 -0.58 -5.19 0.17
CA CYS A 231 -0.71 -6.48 0.85
C CYS A 231 -0.10 -6.46 2.24
N PHE A 232 1.15 -5.97 2.37
CA PHE A 232 1.87 -5.94 3.63
C PHE A 232 1.14 -5.12 4.70
N ILE A 233 0.67 -3.92 4.33
CA ILE A 233 -0.02 -3.05 5.28
C ILE A 233 -1.42 -3.56 5.60
N ASN A 234 -2.20 -4.04 4.61
CA ASN A 234 -3.55 -4.55 4.87
C ASN A 234 -3.55 -5.80 5.73
N ILE A 235 -2.70 -6.77 5.41
CA ILE A 235 -2.53 -7.97 6.23
C ILE A 235 -1.98 -7.58 7.62
N GLY A 236 -0.96 -6.71 7.64
CA GLY A 236 -0.34 -6.25 8.88
C GLY A 236 -1.32 -5.56 9.83
N MET A 237 -2.23 -4.72 9.34
CA MET A 237 -3.22 -4.06 10.20
C MET A 237 -4.29 -5.04 10.71
N SER A 238 -4.58 -6.11 9.97
CA SER A 238 -5.53 -7.14 10.38
C SER A 238 -4.99 -8.04 11.50
N ILE A 239 -3.68 -8.22 11.57
CA ILE A 239 -2.99 -9.00 12.61
C ILE A 239 -2.28 -8.14 13.68
N GLY A 240 -2.54 -6.83 13.69
CA GLY A 240 -1.99 -5.92 14.69
C GLY A 240 -0.50 -5.58 14.54
N LEU A 241 0.11 -5.79 13.35
CA LEU A 241 1.52 -5.43 13.08
C LEU A 241 1.69 -3.99 12.57
N THR A 242 0.65 -3.39 12.01
CA THR A 242 0.69 -2.03 11.48
C THR A 242 -0.54 -1.25 11.92
N PRO A 243 -0.43 0.09 12.10
CA PRO A 243 -1.58 0.91 12.44
C PRO A 243 -2.61 0.92 11.29
N VAL A 244 -3.86 1.22 11.62
CA VAL A 244 -4.95 1.28 10.64
C VAL A 244 -4.75 2.44 9.69
N THR A 245 -4.54 2.14 8.41
CA THR A 245 -4.30 3.11 7.35
C THR A 245 -5.45 3.25 6.36
N GLY A 246 -6.39 2.30 6.33
CA GLY A 246 -7.48 2.25 5.35
C GLY A 246 -7.05 1.79 3.96
N LEU A 247 -5.89 1.13 3.85
CA LEU A 247 -5.41 0.58 2.59
C LEU A 247 -6.09 -0.74 2.26
N SER A 248 -6.49 -0.89 1.02
CA SER A 248 -7.22 -2.06 0.53
C SER A 248 -6.31 -3.20 0.14
N LEU A 249 -6.79 -4.43 0.30
CA LEU A 249 -6.15 -5.62 -0.25
C LEU A 249 -6.37 -5.68 -1.77
N PRO A 250 -5.30 -5.74 -2.60
CA PRO A 250 -5.41 -5.76 -4.06
C PRO A 250 -6.26 -6.93 -4.55
N PHE A 251 -7.11 -6.72 -5.56
CA PHE A 251 -7.99 -7.71 -6.21
C PHE A 251 -9.08 -8.34 -5.34
N VAL A 252 -9.05 -8.18 -4.04
CA VAL A 252 -9.99 -8.82 -3.10
C VAL A 252 -11.04 -7.82 -2.59
N ARG A 253 -10.66 -6.56 -2.40
CA ARG A 253 -11.58 -5.52 -1.93
C ARG A 253 -12.57 -5.09 -3.00
N TYR A 254 -13.80 -4.79 -2.60
CA TYR A 254 -14.77 -4.07 -3.44
C TYR A 254 -14.36 -2.59 -3.56
N GLY A 255 -13.95 -2.15 -4.76
CA GLY A 255 -13.55 -0.75 -4.99
C GLY A 255 -13.24 -0.47 -6.46
N GLY A 256 -14.18 0.18 -7.17
CA GLY A 256 -14.10 0.36 -8.62
C GLY A 256 -12.82 1.06 -9.10
N SER A 257 -12.44 2.20 -8.50
CA SER A 257 -11.27 2.98 -8.93
C SER A 257 -9.95 2.23 -8.72
N PHE A 258 -9.79 1.60 -7.55
CA PHE A 258 -8.60 0.83 -7.24
C PHE A 258 -8.47 -0.40 -8.13
N PHE A 259 -9.59 -1.11 -8.37
CA PHE A 259 -9.61 -2.25 -9.28
C PHE A 259 -9.26 -1.86 -10.71
N LEU A 260 -9.80 -0.74 -11.23
CA LEU A 260 -9.45 -0.23 -12.56
C LEU A 260 -7.96 0.12 -12.65
N MET A 261 -7.41 0.77 -11.64
CA MET A 261 -5.97 1.07 -11.59
C MET A 261 -5.14 -0.21 -11.60
N LEU A 262 -5.52 -1.24 -10.83
CA LEU A 262 -4.83 -2.52 -10.83
C LEU A 262 -4.94 -3.24 -12.18
N MET A 263 -6.09 -3.21 -12.85
CA MET A 263 -6.26 -3.78 -14.19
C MET A 263 -5.39 -3.05 -15.22
N ALA A 264 -5.32 -1.70 -15.17
CA ALA A 264 -4.43 -0.91 -16.00
C ALA A 264 -2.95 -1.27 -15.73
N ALA A 265 -2.56 -1.43 -14.47
CA ALA A 265 -1.22 -1.85 -14.09
C ALA A 265 -0.88 -3.26 -14.64
N CYS A 266 -1.82 -4.21 -14.53
CA CYS A 266 -1.66 -5.55 -15.14
C CYS A 266 -1.50 -5.49 -16.65
N GLY A 267 -2.29 -4.63 -17.32
CA GLY A 267 -2.16 -4.41 -18.77
C GLY A 267 -0.79 -3.88 -19.17
N LEU A 268 -0.23 -2.94 -18.38
CA LEU A 268 1.12 -2.42 -18.58
C LEU A 268 2.19 -3.51 -18.41
N ILE A 269 2.08 -4.34 -17.37
CA ILE A 269 3.01 -5.47 -17.15
C ILE A 269 2.94 -6.43 -18.32
N GLN A 270 1.73 -6.76 -18.79
CA GLN A 270 1.53 -7.66 -19.92
C GLN A 270 2.13 -7.08 -21.22
N SER A 271 2.01 -5.77 -21.44
CA SER A 271 2.65 -5.07 -22.55
C SER A 271 4.18 -5.20 -22.48
N VAL A 272 4.78 -4.93 -21.31
CA VAL A 272 6.23 -5.10 -21.10
C VAL A 272 6.66 -6.54 -21.36
N TYR A 273 5.89 -7.52 -20.87
CA TYR A 273 6.19 -8.92 -21.09
C TYR A 273 6.18 -9.31 -22.58
N ARG A 274 5.22 -8.78 -23.35
CA ARG A 274 5.07 -9.07 -24.79
C ARG A 274 6.22 -8.47 -25.60
N HIS A 275 6.65 -7.24 -25.29
CA HIS A 275 7.68 -6.52 -26.05
C HIS A 275 9.09 -6.68 -25.48
N ARG A 276 9.31 -7.59 -24.52
CA ARG A 276 10.59 -7.77 -23.81
C ARG A 276 11.79 -8.15 -24.70
N GLY A 277 11.54 -8.64 -25.90
CA GLY A 277 12.58 -9.10 -26.86
C GLY A 277 12.76 -8.19 -28.08
N ASP A 278 11.94 -7.16 -28.25
CA ASP A 278 11.95 -6.33 -29.46
C ASP A 278 13.15 -5.35 -29.51
N GLY A 279 13.90 -5.22 -28.42
CA GLY A 279 15.10 -4.37 -28.33
C GLY A 279 16.37 -4.97 -28.93
N LYS A 280 16.30 -6.15 -29.58
CA LYS A 280 17.45 -6.86 -30.16
C LYS A 280 17.54 -6.78 -31.69
N THR A 281 16.73 -5.90 -32.32
CA THR A 281 16.83 -5.65 -33.78
C THR A 281 17.51 -4.32 -34.05
#